data_bbe655ae26ef66b4a8810492017c84b5
#
_entry.id   bbe655ae26ef66b4a8810492017c84b5
#
_cell.length_a   1.000
_cell.length_b   1.000
_cell.length_c   1.000
_cell.angle_alpha   90.00
_cell.angle_beta   90.00
_cell.angle_gamma   90.00
#
_symmetry.space_group_name_H-M   'P 1'
#
loop_
_entity.id
_entity.type
_entity.pdbx_description
1 polymer ?
#
loop_
_entity_poly.entity_id
_entity_poly.type
_entity_poly.pdbx_seq_one_letter_code
_entity_poly.pdbx_strand_id
1 'polypeptide(L)'
;MGLALGGHTRQRTEASVEELGLLARSAGARVVGTLIQERPRRDPATLIGRGKVEDVARMSEERQANLLVFDDELSPAQQRNLEQAVGRKTVDRTQLILDIFARRARTREGRLQVELAQLDYLLPRLAGRGVLLSRLGGGIGTRGPGETKLETDRRRIRQRIQTIRREIERVRRERRTRREGRQRAAAPVVALVGYTNAGKSTLFNALTRGGAAVSDQLFMTLDPLVRRVRLGAGRDLLLVDTVGFIQKLPHQLVAAFRATLEEVVQADLLLHVVDASAEDVEEREGAVERVLEEIGAEERPRILVLNKSDRAPAARLAALGAARPGSIAVSARTGDGLAGLLDVAAARLDLVARPVRLRFRVGDARGIAAVYASGRVLSHQVEGDLVWIEAELPERTLERYREHLP
;
A
#
# COMPACT_ATOMS: atom_id res chain seq x y z
N MET A 1 23.06 1.76 5.92
CA MET A 1 23.66 1.29 7.19
C MET A 1 22.66 0.45 7.94
N GLY A 2 22.97 -0.82 8.21
CA GLY A 2 22.11 -1.75 8.95
C GLY A 2 22.72 -2.14 10.29
N LEU A 3 21.87 -2.43 11.27
CA LEU A 3 22.23 -2.94 12.58
C LEU A 3 21.59 -4.33 12.78
N ALA A 4 22.40 -5.37 12.90
CA ALA A 4 21.95 -6.69 13.30
C ALA A 4 21.98 -6.80 14.82
N LEU A 5 20.82 -7.05 15.43
CA LEU A 5 20.67 -7.24 16.87
C LEU A 5 20.65 -8.73 17.19
N GLY A 6 21.06 -9.11 18.41
CA GLY A 6 20.97 -10.48 18.89
C GLY A 6 19.57 -11.07 18.69
N GLY A 7 19.48 -12.18 17.94
CA GLY A 7 18.19 -12.79 17.53
C GLY A 7 17.77 -12.54 16.08
N HIS A 8 18.32 -11.54 15.41
CA HIS A 8 18.19 -11.39 13.94
C HIS A 8 19.39 -11.99 13.23
N THR A 9 19.17 -12.85 12.26
CA THR A 9 20.27 -13.39 11.47
C THR A 9 20.89 -12.25 10.66
N ARG A 10 22.21 -12.29 10.48
CA ARG A 10 22.95 -11.36 9.60
C ARG A 10 22.30 -11.30 8.21
N GLN A 11 21.90 -12.43 7.68
CA GLN A 11 21.24 -12.56 6.38
C GLN A 11 19.95 -11.70 6.28
N ARG A 12 19.11 -11.67 7.34
CA ARG A 12 17.93 -10.78 7.36
C ARG A 12 18.30 -9.31 7.32
N THR A 13 19.36 -8.93 8.02
CA THR A 13 19.84 -7.54 8.00
C THR A 13 20.42 -7.17 6.64
N GLU A 14 21.12 -8.10 5.99
CA GLU A 14 21.63 -7.92 4.63
C GLU A 14 20.48 -7.69 3.64
N ALA A 15 19.45 -8.53 3.64
CA ALA A 15 18.26 -8.35 2.81
C ALA A 15 17.55 -7.01 3.08
N SER A 16 17.42 -6.60 4.36
CA SER A 16 16.83 -5.31 4.74
C SER A 16 17.64 -4.11 4.23
N VAL A 17 18.98 -4.21 4.26
CA VAL A 17 19.89 -3.16 3.74
C VAL A 17 19.88 -3.12 2.21
N GLU A 18 19.74 -4.24 1.54
CA GLU A 18 19.55 -4.29 0.08
C GLU A 18 18.24 -3.59 -0.31
N GLU A 19 17.15 -3.88 0.39
CA GLU A 19 15.88 -3.19 0.17
C GLU A 19 15.99 -1.68 0.43
N LEU A 20 16.71 -1.27 1.50
CA LEU A 20 17.01 0.13 1.77
C LEU A 20 17.78 0.77 0.59
N GLY A 21 18.68 0.03 -0.02
CA GLY A 21 19.39 0.44 -1.24
C GLY A 21 18.44 0.69 -2.43
N LEU A 22 17.44 -0.17 -2.62
CA LEU A 22 16.40 0.03 -3.63
C LEU A 22 15.51 1.25 -3.33
N LEU A 23 15.18 1.49 -2.05
CA LEU A 23 14.48 2.69 -1.61
C LEU A 23 15.29 3.96 -1.92
N ALA A 24 16.60 3.95 -1.59
CA ALA A 24 17.49 5.08 -1.88
C ALA A 24 17.53 5.40 -3.38
N ARG A 25 17.65 4.38 -4.23
CA ARG A 25 17.57 4.54 -5.70
C ARG A 25 16.23 5.08 -6.15
N SER A 26 15.12 4.61 -5.56
CA SER A 26 13.77 5.11 -5.86
C SER A 26 13.59 6.58 -5.45
N ALA A 27 14.34 7.05 -4.45
CA ALA A 27 14.45 8.45 -4.06
C ALA A 27 15.41 9.27 -4.93
N GLY A 28 16.06 8.66 -5.94
CA GLY A 28 17.01 9.31 -6.84
C GLY A 28 18.44 9.41 -6.30
N ALA A 29 18.78 8.66 -5.23
CA ALA A 29 20.13 8.60 -4.69
C ALA A 29 20.95 7.49 -5.35
N ARG A 30 22.27 7.70 -5.44
CA ARG A 30 23.25 6.68 -5.83
C ARG A 30 23.85 6.05 -4.58
N VAL A 31 23.67 4.74 -4.40
CA VAL A 31 24.29 3.99 -3.32
C VAL A 31 25.77 3.77 -3.63
N VAL A 32 26.66 4.32 -2.81
CA VAL A 32 28.11 4.24 -2.97
C VAL A 32 28.76 3.26 -1.99
N GLY A 33 28.02 2.78 -1.00
CA GLY A 33 28.51 1.78 -0.05
C GLY A 33 27.42 1.35 0.93
N THR A 34 27.64 0.16 1.49
CA THR A 34 26.79 -0.42 2.55
C THR A 34 27.66 -0.88 3.70
N LEU A 35 27.16 -0.72 4.92
CA LEU A 35 27.80 -1.20 6.14
C LEU A 35 26.74 -1.86 7.03
N ILE A 36 27.15 -2.94 7.69
CA ILE A 36 26.35 -3.63 8.69
C ILE A 36 27.18 -3.77 9.95
N GLN A 37 26.56 -3.62 11.09
CA GLN A 37 27.16 -3.90 12.38
C GLN A 37 26.31 -4.91 13.13
N GLU A 38 26.95 -5.90 13.75
CA GLU A 38 26.31 -6.82 14.69
C GLU A 38 26.56 -6.33 16.12
N ARG A 39 25.50 -6.26 16.92
CA ARG A 39 25.56 -5.87 18.34
C ARG A 39 24.50 -6.57 19.14
N PRO A 40 24.75 -6.84 20.44
CA PRO A 40 23.71 -7.35 21.34
C PRO A 40 22.63 -6.31 21.67
N ARG A 41 22.99 -5.02 21.65
CA ARG A 41 22.09 -3.90 22.02
C ARG A 41 22.38 -2.68 21.17
N ARG A 42 21.32 -1.86 20.95
CA ARG A 42 21.43 -0.54 20.31
C ARG A 42 22.24 0.41 21.21
N ASP A 43 23.03 1.27 20.58
CA ASP A 43 23.66 2.38 21.30
C ASP A 43 22.63 3.49 21.51
N PRO A 44 22.45 3.99 22.76
CA PRO A 44 21.48 5.05 23.03
C PRO A 44 21.81 6.36 22.33
N ALA A 45 23.10 6.68 22.15
CA ALA A 45 23.55 7.95 21.61
C ALA A 45 23.61 7.99 20.08
N THR A 46 23.99 6.87 19.41
CA THR A 46 24.30 6.83 17.99
C THR A 46 23.71 5.64 17.26
N LEU A 47 22.89 4.81 17.92
CA LEU A 47 22.33 3.54 17.42
C LEU A 47 23.39 2.46 17.21
N ILE A 48 24.53 2.81 16.61
CA ILE A 48 25.71 1.96 16.32
C ILE A 48 26.85 2.30 17.28
N GLY A 49 27.82 1.39 17.41
CA GLY A 49 28.96 1.61 18.29
C GLY A 49 29.91 2.71 17.78
N ARG A 50 30.63 3.35 18.72
CA ARG A 50 31.53 4.47 18.42
C ARG A 50 32.56 4.17 17.34
N GLY A 51 33.27 3.04 17.39
CA GLY A 51 34.24 2.66 16.33
C GLY A 51 33.56 2.47 14.97
N LYS A 52 32.28 2.02 14.95
CA LYS A 52 31.54 1.93 13.68
C LYS A 52 31.12 3.32 13.16
N VAL A 53 30.87 4.30 14.03
CA VAL A 53 30.66 5.70 13.62
C VAL A 53 31.92 6.25 12.92
N GLU A 54 33.11 5.96 13.44
CA GLU A 54 34.40 6.35 12.85
C GLU A 54 34.61 5.68 11.47
N ASP A 55 34.28 4.38 11.35
CA ASP A 55 34.30 3.67 10.05
C ASP A 55 33.36 4.32 9.04
N VAL A 56 32.14 4.66 9.46
CA VAL A 56 31.15 5.32 8.60
C VAL A 56 31.65 6.70 8.17
N ALA A 57 32.24 7.48 9.08
CA ALA A 57 32.81 8.78 8.76
C ALA A 57 33.91 8.67 7.71
N ARG A 58 34.91 7.80 7.94
CA ARG A 58 36.03 7.54 7.01
C ARG A 58 35.52 7.11 5.64
N MET A 59 34.64 6.07 5.59
CA MET A 59 34.08 5.57 4.32
C MET A 59 33.26 6.62 3.59
N SER A 60 32.53 7.47 4.32
CA SER A 60 31.74 8.55 3.72
C SER A 60 32.62 9.61 3.06
N GLU A 61 33.76 9.89 3.63
CA GLU A 61 34.78 10.80 3.08
C GLU A 61 35.45 10.19 1.85
N GLU A 62 36.00 8.98 1.96
CA GLU A 62 36.63 8.24 0.88
C GLU A 62 35.78 8.08 -0.37
N ARG A 63 34.49 7.82 -0.16
CA ARG A 63 33.52 7.61 -1.24
C ARG A 63 32.72 8.87 -1.61
N GLN A 64 33.05 10.01 -1.02
CA GLN A 64 32.39 11.29 -1.25
C GLN A 64 30.85 11.18 -1.07
N ALA A 65 30.40 10.42 -0.07
CA ALA A 65 28.98 10.32 0.24
C ALA A 65 28.52 11.63 0.90
N ASN A 66 27.40 12.15 0.45
CA ASN A 66 26.78 13.36 0.99
C ASN A 66 25.60 13.07 1.93
N LEU A 67 25.15 11.82 1.97
CA LEU A 67 23.98 11.35 2.72
C LEU A 67 24.27 9.98 3.35
N LEU A 68 23.90 9.84 4.63
CA LEU A 68 23.85 8.56 5.31
C LEU A 68 22.41 8.14 5.48
N VAL A 69 22.11 6.86 5.22
CA VAL A 69 20.78 6.29 5.40
C VAL A 69 20.86 5.10 6.35
N PHE A 70 20.09 5.16 7.43
CA PHE A 70 19.96 4.08 8.40
C PHE A 70 18.72 3.24 8.14
N ASP A 71 18.84 1.95 8.33
CA ASP A 71 17.75 1.00 8.11
C ASP A 71 16.71 1.00 9.25
N ASP A 72 17.17 1.31 10.46
CA ASP A 72 16.32 1.46 11.63
C ASP A 72 15.96 2.93 11.87
N GLU A 73 14.82 3.15 12.52
CA GLU A 73 14.40 4.49 12.92
C GLU A 73 15.37 5.11 13.93
N LEU A 74 15.74 6.36 13.70
CA LEU A 74 16.63 7.12 14.56
C LEU A 74 15.82 8.03 15.51
N SER A 75 16.18 8.04 16.79
CA SER A 75 15.70 9.09 17.66
C SER A 75 16.27 10.46 17.23
N PRO A 76 15.59 11.57 17.57
CA PRO A 76 16.11 12.92 17.25
C PRO A 76 17.51 13.18 17.80
N ALA A 77 17.85 12.58 18.95
CA ALA A 77 19.18 12.69 19.56
C ALA A 77 20.21 11.88 18.77
N GLN A 78 19.90 10.63 18.42
CA GLN A 78 20.79 9.77 17.62
C GLN A 78 21.09 10.40 16.25
N GLN A 79 20.08 10.92 15.58
CA GLN A 79 20.27 11.57 14.28
C GLN A 79 21.24 12.75 14.39
N ARG A 80 21.06 13.64 15.38
CA ARG A 80 21.98 14.77 15.62
C ARG A 80 23.41 14.33 15.93
N ASN A 81 23.54 13.38 16.86
CA ASN A 81 24.87 12.89 17.25
C ASN A 81 25.62 12.27 16.07
N LEU A 82 24.93 11.53 15.22
CA LEU A 82 25.48 10.96 13.99
C LEU A 82 25.87 12.06 12.99
N GLU A 83 24.99 13.05 12.76
CA GLU A 83 25.30 14.19 11.87
C GLU A 83 26.52 14.98 12.35
N GLN A 84 26.66 15.18 13.66
CA GLN A 84 27.81 15.87 14.26
C GLN A 84 29.10 15.03 14.15
N ALA A 85 29.01 13.73 14.42
CA ALA A 85 30.18 12.85 14.42
C ALA A 85 30.71 12.56 13.00
N VAL A 86 29.81 12.45 12.02
CA VAL A 86 30.17 12.09 10.64
C VAL A 86 30.30 13.31 9.73
N GLY A 87 29.74 14.45 10.10
CA GLY A 87 29.74 15.66 9.27
C GLY A 87 28.88 15.55 8.00
N ARG A 88 27.95 14.61 7.96
CA ARG A 88 27.08 14.36 6.80
C ARG A 88 25.61 14.32 7.23
N LYS A 89 24.71 14.75 6.32
CA LYS A 89 23.27 14.61 6.56
C LYS A 89 22.93 13.14 6.79
N THR A 90 22.18 12.88 7.84
CA THR A 90 21.77 11.53 8.23
C THR A 90 20.24 11.43 8.23
N VAL A 91 19.71 10.40 7.59
CA VAL A 91 18.29 10.10 7.54
C VAL A 91 18.07 8.62 7.89
N ASP A 92 16.87 8.29 8.33
CA ASP A 92 16.46 6.91 8.54
C ASP A 92 15.51 6.41 7.42
N ARG A 93 15.16 5.12 7.49
CA ARG A 93 14.22 4.49 6.55
C ARG A 93 12.89 5.26 6.48
N THR A 94 12.37 5.71 7.61
CA THR A 94 11.10 6.45 7.70
C THR A 94 11.16 7.74 6.89
N GLN A 95 12.20 8.54 7.08
CA GLN A 95 12.37 9.80 6.34
C GLN A 95 12.54 9.53 4.84
N LEU A 96 13.30 8.49 4.47
CA LEU A 96 13.50 8.14 3.06
C LEU A 96 12.18 7.75 2.38
N ILE A 97 11.34 6.95 3.03
CA ILE A 97 10.03 6.57 2.53
C ILE A 97 9.12 7.80 2.38
N LEU A 98 9.11 8.69 3.38
CA LEU A 98 8.36 9.95 3.32
C LEU A 98 8.78 10.83 2.15
N ASP A 99 10.07 10.90 1.85
CA ASP A 99 10.61 11.66 0.71
C ASP A 99 10.19 11.04 -0.64
N ILE A 100 10.18 9.70 -0.73
CA ILE A 100 9.66 9.00 -1.93
C ILE A 100 8.18 9.33 -2.13
N PHE A 101 7.38 9.25 -1.06
CA PHE A 101 5.95 9.51 -1.13
C PHE A 101 5.64 10.97 -1.47
N ALA A 102 6.40 11.93 -0.95
CA ALA A 102 6.23 13.33 -1.30
C ALA A 102 6.40 13.61 -2.81
N ARG A 103 7.30 12.87 -3.46
CA ARG A 103 7.50 12.96 -4.92
C ARG A 103 6.42 12.23 -5.73
N ARG A 104 5.77 11.21 -5.15
CA ARG A 104 4.79 10.34 -5.83
C ARG A 104 3.35 10.79 -5.66
N ALA A 105 3.01 11.48 -4.59
CA ALA A 105 1.65 11.96 -4.31
C ALA A 105 1.16 12.91 -5.40
N ARG A 106 0.14 12.49 -6.14
CA ARG A 106 -0.45 13.27 -7.24
C ARG A 106 -1.78 13.88 -6.85
N THR A 107 -2.59 13.14 -6.08
CA THR A 107 -3.90 13.62 -5.63
C THR A 107 -3.74 14.64 -4.50
N ARG A 108 -4.75 15.50 -4.35
CA ARG A 108 -4.81 16.45 -3.21
C ARG A 108 -4.78 15.72 -1.87
N GLU A 109 -5.52 14.62 -1.78
CA GLU A 109 -5.58 13.79 -0.57
C GLU A 109 -4.23 13.17 -0.24
N GLY A 110 -3.60 12.49 -1.22
CA GLY A 110 -2.28 11.90 -1.04
C GLY A 110 -1.23 12.92 -0.61
N ARG A 111 -1.23 14.13 -1.18
CA ARG A 111 -0.31 15.22 -0.76
C ARG A 111 -0.55 15.65 0.68
N LEU A 112 -1.82 15.81 1.09
CA LEU A 112 -2.15 16.19 2.47
C LEU A 112 -1.74 15.10 3.47
N GLN A 113 -1.92 13.83 3.12
CA GLN A 113 -1.53 12.69 3.95
C GLN A 113 -0.01 12.62 4.12
N VAL A 114 0.75 12.78 3.03
CA VAL A 114 2.21 12.79 3.07
C VAL A 114 2.72 14.00 3.86
N GLU A 115 2.16 15.19 3.64
CA GLU A 115 2.51 16.40 4.40
C GLU A 115 2.25 16.20 5.90
N LEU A 116 1.11 15.60 6.27
CA LEU A 116 0.79 15.26 7.65
C LEU A 116 1.85 14.36 8.28
N ALA A 117 2.19 13.25 7.59
CA ALA A 117 3.19 12.31 8.08
C ALA A 117 4.58 12.94 8.20
N GLN A 118 4.98 13.79 7.24
CA GLN A 118 6.23 14.53 7.32
C GLN A 118 6.27 15.50 8.51
N LEU A 119 5.18 16.20 8.76
CA LEU A 119 5.11 17.15 9.90
C LEU A 119 5.09 16.41 11.24
N ASP A 120 4.37 15.28 11.35
CA ASP A 120 4.36 14.46 12.57
C ASP A 120 5.76 13.84 12.83
N TYR A 121 6.49 13.43 11.77
CA TYR A 121 7.88 12.96 11.88
C TYR A 121 8.86 14.07 12.28
N LEU A 122 8.69 15.28 11.74
CA LEU A 122 9.60 16.41 11.95
C LEU A 122 9.39 17.09 13.32
N LEU A 123 8.14 17.13 13.81
CA LEU A 123 7.79 17.86 15.05
C LEU A 123 8.64 17.49 16.28
N PRO A 124 8.89 16.20 16.60
CA PRO A 124 9.79 15.84 17.71
C PRO A 124 11.26 16.16 17.41
N ARG A 125 11.67 16.17 16.13
CA ARG A 125 13.05 16.44 15.70
C ARG A 125 13.45 17.92 15.75
N LEU A 126 12.48 18.81 15.82
CA LEU A 126 12.72 20.25 16.05
C LEU A 126 13.13 20.54 17.49
N ALA A 127 12.75 19.73 18.47
CA ALA A 127 12.97 19.98 19.89
C ALA A 127 14.45 20.06 20.33
N GLY A 128 15.40 19.73 19.46
CA GLY A 128 16.82 19.71 19.80
C GLY A 128 17.70 20.80 19.14
N ARG A 129 17.16 21.53 18.17
CA ARG A 129 17.94 22.56 17.45
C ARG A 129 18.01 23.90 18.20
N GLY A 130 17.09 24.17 19.13
CA GLY A 130 17.05 25.41 19.92
C GLY A 130 18.18 25.57 20.91
N VAL A 131 18.70 24.47 21.46
CA VAL A 131 19.80 24.49 22.44
C VAL A 131 21.15 24.96 21.85
N LEU A 132 21.37 24.73 20.55
CA LEU A 132 22.57 25.18 19.84
C LEU A 132 22.52 26.69 19.55
N LEU A 133 21.32 27.23 19.28
CA LEU A 133 21.11 28.65 19.01
C LEU A 133 21.07 29.51 20.31
N SER A 134 20.62 28.92 21.44
CA SER A 134 20.60 29.60 22.73
C SER A 134 21.99 29.70 23.38
N ARG A 135 22.96 28.82 23.03
CA ARG A 135 24.34 28.92 23.53
C ARG A 135 25.15 30.07 22.91
N LEU A 136 24.69 30.67 21.81
CA LEU A 136 25.33 31.81 21.14
C LEU A 136 24.85 33.18 21.66
N GLY A 137 23.91 33.24 22.59
CA GLY A 137 23.32 34.48 23.07
C GLY A 137 22.99 34.46 24.55
N GLY A 138 24.00 34.65 25.39
CA GLY A 138 23.93 35.31 26.67
C GLY A 138 23.17 34.71 27.84
N GLY A 139 23.80 34.70 29.01
CA GLY A 139 23.28 34.89 30.37
C GLY A 139 22.23 33.91 30.91
N ILE A 140 22.50 33.42 32.11
CA ILE A 140 21.58 32.62 32.94
C ILE A 140 20.27 33.41 33.17
N GLY A 141 19.14 32.94 32.60
CA GLY A 141 17.80 33.44 32.95
C GLY A 141 17.04 34.26 31.91
N THR A 142 17.62 34.58 30.75
CA THR A 142 16.89 35.27 29.68
C THR A 142 16.45 34.30 28.60
N ARG A 143 15.15 34.23 28.28
CA ARG A 143 14.60 33.55 27.10
C ARG A 143 15.26 34.16 25.87
N GLY A 144 16.26 33.48 25.31
CA GLY A 144 16.97 33.93 24.12
C GLY A 144 16.04 33.94 22.88
N PRO A 145 16.31 34.80 21.87
CA PRO A 145 15.52 34.91 20.64
C PRO A 145 15.41 33.58 19.84
N GLY A 146 16.32 32.62 20.08
CA GLY A 146 16.28 31.30 19.48
C GLY A 146 15.21 30.36 20.07
N GLU A 147 14.93 30.48 21.37
CA GLU A 147 13.93 29.67 22.06
C GLU A 147 12.50 30.08 21.66
N THR A 148 12.25 31.37 21.55
CA THR A 148 10.98 31.93 21.07
C THR A 148 10.72 31.60 19.59
N LYS A 149 11.75 31.58 18.76
CA LYS A 149 11.63 31.20 17.36
C LYS A 149 11.26 29.73 17.21
N LEU A 150 11.93 28.85 17.94
CA LEU A 150 11.64 27.41 17.94
C LEU A 150 10.21 27.11 18.41
N GLU A 151 9.77 27.79 19.47
CA GLU A 151 8.41 27.58 19.97
C GLU A 151 7.34 28.12 19.01
N THR A 152 7.63 29.23 18.36
CA THR A 152 6.78 29.79 17.31
C THR A 152 6.68 28.80 16.12
N ASP A 153 7.78 28.22 15.68
CA ASP A 153 7.81 27.26 14.58
C ASP A 153 7.06 25.96 14.95
N ARG A 154 7.23 25.45 16.17
CA ARG A 154 6.47 24.31 16.69
C ARG A 154 4.97 24.59 16.74
N ARG A 155 4.56 25.79 17.15
CA ARG A 155 3.15 26.19 17.18
C ARG A 155 2.57 26.26 15.77
N ARG A 156 3.30 26.84 14.82
CA ARG A 156 2.89 26.87 13.39
C ARG A 156 2.71 25.48 12.82
N ILE A 157 3.65 24.57 13.09
CA ILE A 157 3.56 23.18 12.62
C ILE A 157 2.35 22.46 13.24
N ARG A 158 2.10 22.62 14.54
CA ARG A 158 0.91 22.03 15.18
C ARG A 158 -0.39 22.58 14.59
N GLN A 159 -0.46 23.88 14.33
CA GLN A 159 -1.60 24.49 13.66
C GLN A 159 -1.79 23.92 12.23
N ARG A 160 -0.70 23.76 11.49
CA ARG A 160 -0.72 23.17 10.15
C ARG A 160 -1.23 21.73 10.18
N ILE A 161 -0.74 20.91 11.11
CA ILE A 161 -1.21 19.54 11.35
C ILE A 161 -2.72 19.52 11.58
N GLN A 162 -3.25 20.39 12.45
CA GLN A 162 -4.69 20.44 12.71
C GLN A 162 -5.50 20.86 11.47
N THR A 163 -5.00 21.80 10.70
CA THR A 163 -5.63 22.24 9.44
C THR A 163 -5.68 21.09 8.44
N ILE A 164 -4.56 20.39 8.24
CA ILE A 164 -4.46 19.26 7.32
C ILE A 164 -5.44 18.13 7.74
N ARG A 165 -5.49 17.80 9.04
CA ARG A 165 -6.43 16.77 9.55
C ARG A 165 -7.89 17.12 9.22
N ARG A 166 -8.29 18.39 9.36
CA ARG A 166 -9.64 18.86 8.99
C ARG A 166 -9.88 18.77 7.48
N GLU A 167 -8.88 19.11 6.66
CA GLU A 167 -8.98 19.01 5.21
C GLU A 167 -9.12 17.56 4.74
N ILE A 168 -8.33 16.63 5.30
CA ILE A 168 -8.42 15.19 5.01
C ILE A 168 -9.82 14.68 5.36
N GLU A 169 -10.36 15.06 6.53
CA GLU A 169 -11.68 14.63 6.96
C GLU A 169 -12.80 15.18 6.04
N ARG A 170 -12.63 16.38 5.49
CA ARG A 170 -13.56 16.92 4.48
C ARG A 170 -13.51 16.12 3.19
N VAL A 171 -12.31 15.81 2.69
CA VAL A 171 -12.12 15.00 1.47
C VAL A 171 -12.72 13.60 1.65
N ARG A 172 -12.57 12.99 2.83
CA ARG A 172 -13.17 11.69 3.16
C ARG A 172 -14.71 11.74 3.09
N ARG A 173 -15.34 12.77 3.65
CA ARG A 173 -16.80 12.93 3.59
C ARG A 173 -17.29 13.08 2.15
N GLU A 174 -16.64 13.90 1.34
CA GLU A 174 -16.97 14.07 -0.08
C GLU A 174 -16.82 12.75 -0.86
N ARG A 175 -15.78 11.96 -0.54
CA ARG A 175 -15.55 10.64 -1.15
C ARG A 175 -16.65 9.65 -0.75
N ARG A 176 -17.03 9.62 0.52
CA ARG A 176 -18.10 8.76 1.04
C ARG A 176 -19.43 9.03 0.31
N THR A 177 -19.82 10.28 0.17
CA THR A 177 -21.06 10.66 -0.55
C THR A 177 -21.03 10.20 -2.02
N ARG A 178 -19.89 10.40 -2.72
CA ARG A 178 -19.73 9.91 -4.10
C ARG A 178 -19.77 8.38 -4.20
N ARG A 179 -19.33 7.69 -3.15
CA ARG A 179 -19.29 6.23 -3.08
C ARG A 179 -20.68 5.64 -2.83
N GLU A 180 -21.46 6.20 -1.92
CA GLU A 180 -22.85 5.81 -1.68
C GLU A 180 -23.67 5.90 -2.98
N GLY A 181 -23.39 6.87 -3.84
CA GLY A 181 -23.95 6.94 -5.20
C GLY A 181 -23.50 5.80 -6.14
N ARG A 182 -22.27 5.28 -5.96
CA ARG A 182 -21.72 4.17 -6.78
C ARG A 182 -22.10 2.78 -6.27
N GLN A 183 -22.31 2.60 -4.96
CA GLN A 183 -22.80 1.35 -4.37
C GLN A 183 -24.19 0.95 -4.88
N ARG A 184 -24.97 1.90 -5.38
CA ARG A 184 -26.22 1.61 -6.12
C ARG A 184 -25.99 0.95 -7.48
N ALA A 185 -24.76 0.94 -8.01
CA ALA A 185 -24.39 0.34 -9.28
C ALA A 185 -23.65 -1.00 -9.11
N ALA A 186 -24.06 -1.81 -8.17
CA ALA A 186 -23.92 -3.28 -8.01
C ALA A 186 -22.61 -3.99 -8.41
N ALA A 187 -21.52 -3.32 -8.78
CA ALA A 187 -20.26 -4.00 -9.12
C ALA A 187 -19.39 -4.19 -7.86
N PRO A 188 -18.97 -5.43 -7.54
CA PRO A 188 -18.11 -5.70 -6.40
C PRO A 188 -16.72 -5.08 -6.59
N VAL A 189 -16.08 -4.76 -5.46
CA VAL A 189 -14.75 -4.15 -5.40
C VAL A 189 -13.70 -5.20 -5.07
N VAL A 190 -12.68 -5.32 -5.92
CA VAL A 190 -11.54 -6.21 -5.72
C VAL A 190 -10.29 -5.36 -5.56
N ALA A 191 -9.59 -5.49 -4.43
CA ALA A 191 -8.38 -4.72 -4.19
C ALA A 191 -7.12 -5.59 -4.33
N LEU A 192 -6.12 -5.08 -5.04
CA LEU A 192 -4.78 -5.68 -5.11
C LEU A 192 -4.00 -5.27 -3.87
N VAL A 193 -3.57 -6.23 -3.07
CA VAL A 193 -2.68 -6.03 -1.93
C VAL A 193 -1.42 -6.86 -2.13
N GLY A 194 -0.34 -6.49 -1.46
CA GLY A 194 0.92 -7.24 -1.55
C GLY A 194 2.14 -6.35 -1.40
N TYR A 195 3.28 -6.99 -1.30
CA TYR A 195 4.56 -6.32 -1.11
C TYR A 195 4.91 -5.38 -2.27
N THR A 196 5.77 -4.37 -2.02
CA THR A 196 6.31 -3.54 -3.10
C THR A 196 7.02 -4.41 -4.14
N ASN A 197 6.88 -4.03 -5.41
CA ASN A 197 7.44 -4.77 -6.54
C ASN A 197 6.95 -6.22 -6.71
N ALA A 198 5.87 -6.65 -6.07
CA ALA A 198 5.23 -7.95 -6.34
C ALA A 198 4.51 -8.01 -7.70
N GLY A 199 4.39 -6.87 -8.39
CA GLY A 199 3.78 -6.77 -9.72
C GLY A 199 2.30 -6.41 -9.69
N LYS A 200 1.78 -5.77 -8.63
CA LYS A 200 0.37 -5.35 -8.52
C LYS A 200 -0.07 -4.46 -9.68
N SER A 201 0.66 -3.39 -9.96
CA SER A 201 0.32 -2.45 -11.05
C SER A 201 0.46 -3.08 -12.43
N THR A 202 1.38 -4.05 -12.60
CA THR A 202 1.49 -4.85 -13.82
C THR A 202 0.25 -5.75 -13.99
N LEU A 203 -0.16 -6.42 -12.91
CA LEU A 203 -1.37 -7.24 -12.88
C LEU A 203 -2.62 -6.40 -13.13
N PHE A 204 -2.71 -5.22 -12.49
CA PHE A 204 -3.78 -4.27 -12.74
C PHE A 204 -3.90 -3.89 -14.22
N ASN A 205 -2.78 -3.55 -14.86
CA ASN A 205 -2.76 -3.20 -16.29
C ASN A 205 -3.17 -4.39 -17.18
N ALA A 206 -2.67 -5.58 -16.88
CA ALA A 206 -2.99 -6.79 -17.64
C ALA A 206 -4.49 -7.12 -17.57
N LEU A 207 -5.13 -6.95 -16.41
CA LEU A 207 -6.54 -7.22 -16.20
C LEU A 207 -7.47 -6.11 -16.71
N THR A 208 -7.01 -4.84 -16.72
CA THR A 208 -7.87 -3.68 -17.05
C THR A 208 -7.61 -3.11 -18.44
N ARG A 209 -6.58 -3.59 -19.15
CA ARG A 209 -6.01 -2.93 -20.35
C ARG A 209 -5.69 -1.45 -20.07
N GLY A 210 -5.31 -1.15 -18.82
CA GLY A 210 -5.10 0.20 -18.31
C GLY A 210 -3.65 0.66 -18.45
N GLY A 211 -3.41 1.97 -18.26
CA GLY A 211 -2.10 2.62 -18.33
C GLY A 211 -1.54 3.01 -16.96
N ALA A 212 -1.61 2.15 -15.93
CA ALA A 212 -0.90 2.42 -14.70
C ALA A 212 0.62 2.42 -14.96
N ALA A 213 1.33 3.37 -14.34
CA ALA A 213 2.78 3.43 -14.48
C ALA A 213 3.41 2.16 -13.86
N VAL A 214 4.24 1.48 -14.65
CA VAL A 214 4.97 0.28 -14.22
C VAL A 214 6.46 0.57 -14.30
N SER A 215 7.19 0.27 -13.24
CA SER A 215 8.65 0.37 -13.17
C SER A 215 9.15 -0.54 -12.04
N ASP A 216 10.42 -0.91 -12.08
CA ASP A 216 11.07 -1.66 -10.99
C ASP A 216 11.35 -0.83 -9.73
N GLN A 217 10.95 0.45 -9.73
CA GLN A 217 11.08 1.32 -8.56
C GLN A 217 10.03 0.97 -7.51
N LEU A 218 10.41 1.08 -6.23
CA LEU A 218 9.51 0.87 -5.10
C LEU A 218 8.47 2.02 -5.00
N PHE A 219 7.26 1.70 -4.56
CA PHE A 219 6.16 2.64 -4.35
C PHE A 219 5.73 3.42 -5.61
N MET A 220 5.58 2.72 -6.74
CA MET A 220 5.10 3.35 -7.97
C MET A 220 3.67 3.88 -7.85
N THR A 221 2.81 3.15 -7.16
CA THR A 221 1.43 3.52 -6.89
C THR A 221 1.33 4.03 -5.44
N LEU A 222 0.90 5.27 -5.26
CA LEU A 222 0.57 5.85 -3.97
C LEU A 222 -0.92 6.15 -3.89
N ASP A 223 -1.47 6.78 -4.92
CA ASP A 223 -2.90 7.05 -5.02
C ASP A 223 -3.62 5.83 -5.62
N PRO A 224 -4.75 5.37 -5.04
CA PRO A 224 -5.45 4.19 -5.56
C PRO A 224 -6.00 4.45 -6.96
N LEU A 225 -5.79 3.49 -7.86
CA LEU A 225 -6.34 3.49 -9.20
C LEU A 225 -7.51 2.53 -9.27
N VAL A 226 -8.68 3.00 -9.69
CA VAL A 226 -9.88 2.18 -9.82
C VAL A 226 -10.25 2.04 -11.30
N ARG A 227 -10.46 0.80 -11.77
CA ARG A 227 -10.90 0.50 -13.13
C ARG A 227 -11.94 -0.62 -13.13
N ARG A 228 -12.81 -0.59 -14.11
CA ARG A 228 -13.78 -1.65 -14.35
C ARG A 228 -13.14 -2.77 -15.16
N VAL A 229 -13.31 -4.00 -14.70
CA VAL A 229 -12.96 -5.23 -15.43
C VAL A 229 -14.26 -5.90 -15.85
N ARG A 230 -14.40 -6.16 -17.14
CA ARG A 230 -15.56 -6.84 -17.71
C ARG A 230 -15.29 -8.34 -17.83
N LEU A 231 -16.11 -9.14 -17.17
CA LEU A 231 -16.01 -10.60 -17.18
C LEU A 231 -16.91 -11.26 -18.23
N GLY A 232 -17.62 -10.45 -19.04
CA GLY A 232 -18.63 -10.91 -19.99
C GLY A 232 -20.01 -11.12 -19.36
N ALA A 233 -21.05 -11.27 -20.19
CA ALA A 233 -22.45 -11.50 -19.76
C ALA A 233 -22.96 -10.51 -18.70
N GLY A 234 -22.61 -9.22 -18.82
CA GLY A 234 -23.06 -8.19 -17.87
C GLY A 234 -22.38 -8.23 -16.50
N ARG A 235 -21.37 -9.09 -16.32
CA ARG A 235 -20.62 -9.23 -15.06
C ARG A 235 -19.43 -8.29 -15.07
N ASP A 236 -19.43 -7.34 -14.17
CA ASP A 236 -18.37 -6.37 -14.00
C ASP A 236 -17.85 -6.41 -12.57
N LEU A 237 -16.57 -6.15 -12.38
CA LEU A 237 -15.98 -5.83 -11.08
C LEU A 237 -15.18 -4.54 -11.15
N LEU A 238 -14.98 -3.90 -10.02
CA LEU A 238 -14.09 -2.75 -9.88
C LEU A 238 -12.77 -3.23 -9.29
N LEU A 239 -11.71 -3.18 -10.09
CA LEU A 239 -10.36 -3.50 -9.64
C LEU A 239 -9.67 -2.26 -9.12
N VAL A 240 -9.03 -2.36 -7.96
CA VAL A 240 -8.32 -1.27 -7.30
C VAL A 240 -6.85 -1.64 -7.15
N ASP A 241 -5.95 -0.85 -7.75
CA ASP A 241 -4.51 -0.93 -7.46
C ASP A 241 -4.19 -0.09 -6.23
N THR A 242 -3.49 -0.66 -5.26
CA THR A 242 -3.17 -0.02 -3.98
C THR A 242 -1.66 0.15 -3.80
N VAL A 243 -1.28 0.94 -2.78
CA VAL A 243 0.11 1.11 -2.39
C VAL A 243 0.73 -0.23 -2.00
N GLY A 244 1.98 -0.46 -2.42
CA GLY A 244 2.73 -1.65 -1.99
C GLY A 244 3.17 -1.57 -0.54
N PHE A 245 3.07 -2.69 0.17
CA PHE A 245 3.59 -2.80 1.53
C PHE A 245 5.08 -3.08 1.53
N ILE A 246 5.74 -2.76 2.62
CA ILE A 246 7.19 -2.94 2.81
C ILE A 246 7.48 -3.36 4.25
N GLN A 247 8.60 -4.01 4.46
CA GLN A 247 9.07 -4.27 5.84
C GLN A 247 9.34 -2.97 6.59
N LYS A 248 9.13 -2.98 7.91
CA LYS A 248 9.33 -1.81 8.79
C LYS A 248 8.57 -0.56 8.30
N LEU A 249 7.32 -0.76 7.80
CA LEU A 249 6.47 0.38 7.44
C LEU A 249 6.18 1.20 8.71
N PRO A 250 6.52 2.50 8.76
CA PRO A 250 6.29 3.30 9.95
C PRO A 250 4.79 3.44 10.26
N HIS A 251 4.39 3.22 11.52
CA HIS A 251 2.99 3.36 11.96
C HIS A 251 2.38 4.72 11.63
N GLN A 252 3.21 5.79 11.66
CA GLN A 252 2.79 7.13 11.26
C GLN A 252 2.34 7.18 9.79
N LEU A 253 2.97 6.38 8.92
CA LEU A 253 2.60 6.26 7.52
C LEU A 253 1.32 5.44 7.35
N VAL A 254 1.16 4.33 8.07
CA VAL A 254 -0.09 3.54 8.04
C VAL A 254 -1.27 4.43 8.44
N ALA A 255 -1.12 5.21 9.51
CA ALA A 255 -2.14 6.16 9.96
C ALA A 255 -2.42 7.26 8.91
N ALA A 256 -1.39 7.80 8.25
CA ALA A 256 -1.53 8.80 7.20
C ALA A 256 -2.21 8.22 5.94
N PHE A 257 -1.88 6.98 5.57
CA PHE A 257 -2.45 6.29 4.40
C PHE A 257 -3.75 5.54 4.68
N ARG A 258 -4.27 5.62 5.89
CA ARG A 258 -5.52 4.94 6.27
C ARG A 258 -6.66 5.18 5.26
N ALA A 259 -6.75 6.38 4.69
CA ALA A 259 -7.76 6.68 3.68
C ALA A 259 -7.51 5.99 2.32
N THR A 260 -6.25 5.77 1.94
CA THR A 260 -5.87 4.99 0.76
C THR A 260 -6.10 3.50 0.99
N LEU A 261 -5.88 3.06 2.23
CA LEU A 261 -6.11 1.69 2.67
C LEU A 261 -7.59 1.40 2.99
N GLU A 262 -8.46 2.43 3.10
CA GLU A 262 -9.92 2.25 3.19
C GLU A 262 -10.49 1.45 2.02
N GLU A 263 -9.89 1.55 0.82
CA GLU A 263 -10.29 0.74 -0.33
C GLU A 263 -10.01 -0.76 -0.10
N VAL A 264 -8.96 -1.11 0.65
CA VAL A 264 -8.64 -2.48 1.05
C VAL A 264 -9.63 -2.98 2.10
N VAL A 265 -9.86 -2.16 3.16
CA VAL A 265 -10.78 -2.51 4.25
C VAL A 265 -12.20 -2.73 3.75
N GLN A 266 -12.62 -2.05 2.69
CA GLN A 266 -13.98 -2.10 2.17
C GLN A 266 -14.12 -2.98 0.92
N ALA A 267 -13.03 -3.60 0.44
CA ALA A 267 -13.10 -4.50 -0.70
C ALA A 267 -13.94 -5.74 -0.38
N ASP A 268 -14.69 -6.21 -1.37
CA ASP A 268 -15.42 -7.47 -1.28
C ASP A 268 -14.47 -8.68 -1.37
N LEU A 269 -13.31 -8.50 -2.04
CA LEU A 269 -12.28 -9.52 -2.20
C LEU A 269 -10.90 -8.88 -2.30
N LEU A 270 -9.89 -9.49 -1.69
CA LEU A 270 -8.49 -9.12 -1.83
C LEU A 270 -7.77 -10.09 -2.76
N LEU A 271 -6.99 -9.58 -3.70
CA LEU A 271 -5.98 -10.35 -4.42
C LEU A 271 -4.63 -10.06 -3.77
N HIS A 272 -4.15 -10.99 -2.95
CA HIS A 272 -2.85 -10.88 -2.30
C HIS A 272 -1.78 -11.34 -3.29
N VAL A 273 -1.10 -10.38 -3.89
CA VAL A 273 -0.10 -10.60 -4.94
C VAL A 273 1.28 -10.81 -4.32
N VAL A 274 1.88 -11.93 -4.61
CA VAL A 274 3.21 -12.35 -4.12
C VAL A 274 4.13 -12.61 -5.31
N ASP A 275 5.38 -12.18 -5.21
CA ASP A 275 6.42 -12.50 -6.19
C ASP A 275 6.93 -13.93 -5.96
N ALA A 276 6.50 -14.88 -6.78
CA ALA A 276 6.88 -16.29 -6.66
C ALA A 276 8.38 -16.55 -6.94
N SER A 277 9.07 -15.59 -7.57
CA SER A 277 10.51 -15.68 -7.86
C SER A 277 11.38 -15.21 -6.70
N ALA A 278 10.80 -14.53 -5.69
CA ALA A 278 11.54 -14.01 -4.55
C ALA A 278 11.96 -15.12 -3.58
N GLU A 279 13.13 -15.01 -2.96
CA GLU A 279 13.62 -16.01 -2.00
C GLU A 279 12.90 -15.92 -0.65
N ASP A 280 12.51 -14.72 -0.26
CA ASP A 280 11.92 -14.33 1.03
C ASP A 280 10.38 -14.20 0.99
N VAL A 281 9.70 -15.08 0.23
CA VAL A 281 8.23 -15.06 0.03
C VAL A 281 7.48 -15.02 1.36
N GLU A 282 7.84 -15.88 2.31
CA GLU A 282 7.16 -16.00 3.60
C GLU A 282 7.29 -14.74 4.47
N GLU A 283 8.47 -14.11 4.44
CA GLU A 283 8.70 -12.87 5.19
C GLU A 283 7.89 -11.71 4.60
N ARG A 284 7.79 -11.65 3.26
CA ARG A 284 6.97 -10.65 2.55
C ARG A 284 5.48 -10.85 2.77
N GLU A 285 5.00 -12.10 2.73
CA GLU A 285 3.63 -12.43 3.09
C GLU A 285 3.31 -11.97 4.51
N GLY A 286 4.13 -12.37 5.48
CA GLY A 286 3.96 -11.98 6.87
C GLY A 286 4.02 -10.47 7.11
N ALA A 287 4.79 -9.72 6.29
CA ALA A 287 4.78 -8.26 6.36
C ALA A 287 3.45 -7.67 5.86
N VAL A 288 2.86 -8.24 4.81
CA VAL A 288 1.55 -7.84 4.28
C VAL A 288 0.45 -8.15 5.30
N GLU A 289 0.47 -9.34 5.89
CA GLU A 289 -0.52 -9.77 6.88
C GLU A 289 -0.55 -8.87 8.10
N ARG A 290 0.61 -8.50 8.66
CA ARG A 290 0.68 -7.54 9.78
C ARG A 290 0.04 -6.19 9.43
N VAL A 291 0.22 -5.70 8.20
CA VAL A 291 -0.42 -4.44 7.78
C VAL A 291 -1.93 -4.62 7.62
N LEU A 292 -2.40 -5.76 7.07
CA LEU A 292 -3.83 -6.05 6.95
C LEU A 292 -4.50 -6.12 8.33
N GLU A 293 -3.84 -6.73 9.32
CA GLU A 293 -4.27 -6.77 10.72
C GLU A 293 -4.34 -5.36 11.33
N GLU A 294 -3.27 -4.54 11.14
CA GLU A 294 -3.22 -3.17 11.66
C GLU A 294 -4.35 -2.27 11.12
N ILE A 295 -4.81 -2.51 9.90
CA ILE A 295 -5.91 -1.75 9.28
C ILE A 295 -7.29 -2.39 9.49
N GLY A 296 -7.38 -3.58 10.11
CA GLY A 296 -8.64 -4.33 10.33
C GLY A 296 -9.21 -4.95 9.04
N ALA A 297 -8.34 -5.50 8.21
CA ALA A 297 -8.70 -6.17 6.96
C ALA A 297 -8.31 -7.66 6.92
N GLU A 298 -7.88 -8.23 8.05
CA GLU A 298 -7.41 -9.61 8.19
C GLU A 298 -8.47 -10.65 7.84
N GLU A 299 -9.74 -10.37 8.14
CA GLU A 299 -10.87 -11.28 7.88
C GLU A 299 -11.45 -11.15 6.46
N ARG A 300 -10.94 -10.24 5.64
CA ARG A 300 -11.45 -10.07 4.27
C ARG A 300 -11.19 -11.30 3.43
N PRO A 301 -12.19 -11.75 2.64
CA PRO A 301 -11.98 -12.83 1.67
C PRO A 301 -10.78 -12.51 0.79
N ARG A 302 -9.86 -13.49 0.63
CA ARG A 302 -8.66 -13.27 -0.17
C ARG A 302 -8.33 -14.47 -1.07
N ILE A 303 -7.69 -14.17 -2.18
CA ILE A 303 -7.05 -15.13 -3.08
C ILE A 303 -5.57 -14.79 -3.10
N LEU A 304 -4.71 -15.77 -2.81
CA LEU A 304 -3.27 -15.62 -2.95
C LEU A 304 -2.88 -15.81 -4.42
N VAL A 305 -2.21 -14.80 -4.97
CA VAL A 305 -1.79 -14.76 -6.38
C VAL A 305 -0.27 -14.87 -6.44
N LEU A 306 0.23 -16.01 -6.88
CA LEU A 306 1.65 -16.27 -7.09
C LEU A 306 2.06 -15.68 -8.44
N ASN A 307 2.41 -14.40 -8.45
CA ASN A 307 2.78 -13.67 -9.65
C ASN A 307 4.25 -13.90 -10.03
N LYS A 308 4.60 -13.50 -11.25
CA LYS A 308 5.91 -13.71 -11.89
C LYS A 308 6.27 -15.19 -12.06
N SER A 309 5.28 -16.02 -12.34
CA SER A 309 5.45 -17.44 -12.60
C SER A 309 6.42 -17.72 -13.76
N ASP A 310 6.53 -16.79 -14.70
CA ASP A 310 7.48 -16.80 -15.81
C ASP A 310 8.96 -16.71 -15.40
N ARG A 311 9.23 -16.30 -14.15
CA ARG A 311 10.58 -16.14 -13.60
C ARG A 311 10.90 -17.18 -12.52
N ALA A 312 9.90 -17.82 -11.95
CA ALA A 312 10.07 -18.81 -10.90
C ALA A 312 10.28 -20.20 -11.50
N PRO A 313 11.24 -21.01 -10.99
CA PRO A 313 11.39 -22.40 -11.39
C PRO A 313 10.12 -23.21 -11.14
N ALA A 314 9.77 -24.13 -12.05
CA ALA A 314 8.54 -24.95 -11.95
C ALA A 314 8.44 -25.71 -10.62
N ALA A 315 9.54 -26.29 -10.14
CA ALA A 315 9.58 -26.99 -8.85
C ALA A 315 9.23 -26.05 -7.67
N ARG A 316 9.69 -24.80 -7.74
CA ARG A 316 9.37 -23.79 -6.71
C ARG A 316 7.89 -23.40 -6.76
N LEU A 317 7.34 -23.18 -7.95
CA LEU A 317 5.90 -22.89 -8.10
C LEU A 317 5.04 -24.01 -7.55
N ALA A 318 5.40 -25.26 -7.85
CA ALA A 318 4.72 -26.44 -7.32
C ALA A 318 4.79 -26.50 -5.77
N ALA A 319 5.96 -26.26 -5.18
CA ALA A 319 6.16 -26.22 -3.74
C ALA A 319 5.36 -25.10 -3.07
N LEU A 320 5.37 -23.88 -3.65
CA LEU A 320 4.60 -22.74 -3.14
C LEU A 320 3.10 -23.01 -3.22
N GLY A 321 2.61 -23.59 -4.32
CA GLY A 321 1.21 -23.95 -4.49
C GLY A 321 0.75 -25.04 -3.52
N ALA A 322 1.58 -26.07 -3.30
CA ALA A 322 1.29 -27.14 -2.33
C ALA A 322 1.23 -26.62 -0.87
N ALA A 323 2.12 -25.69 -0.52
CA ALA A 323 2.13 -25.07 0.81
C ALA A 323 0.96 -24.07 1.00
N ARG A 324 0.30 -23.63 -0.08
CA ARG A 324 -0.75 -22.59 -0.07
C ARG A 324 -1.96 -23.03 -0.91
N PRO A 325 -2.78 -23.96 -0.40
CA PRO A 325 -3.95 -24.46 -1.11
C PRO A 325 -4.88 -23.33 -1.54
N GLY A 326 -5.33 -23.38 -2.81
CA GLY A 326 -6.19 -22.33 -3.39
C GLY A 326 -5.46 -21.10 -3.91
N SER A 327 -4.11 -21.07 -3.87
CA SER A 327 -3.32 -20.05 -4.55
C SER A 327 -3.34 -20.25 -6.07
N ILE A 328 -3.19 -19.14 -6.82
CA ILE A 328 -3.23 -19.15 -8.28
C ILE A 328 -1.92 -18.60 -8.81
N ALA A 329 -1.22 -19.40 -9.61
CA ALA A 329 -0.01 -18.96 -10.30
C ALA A 329 -0.36 -18.15 -11.54
N VAL A 330 0.24 -16.98 -11.70
CA VAL A 330 0.03 -16.09 -12.84
C VAL A 330 1.34 -15.43 -13.27
N SER A 331 1.40 -15.03 -14.53
CA SER A 331 2.38 -14.06 -15.00
C SER A 331 1.64 -12.82 -15.52
N ALA A 332 1.68 -11.75 -14.76
CA ALA A 332 1.11 -10.47 -15.19
C ALA A 332 1.82 -9.90 -16.44
N ARG A 333 3.02 -10.39 -16.76
CA ARG A 333 3.80 -9.98 -17.93
C ARG A 333 3.40 -10.72 -19.20
N THR A 334 3.22 -12.05 -19.12
CA THR A 334 2.89 -12.87 -20.28
C THR A 334 1.39 -13.05 -20.48
N GLY A 335 0.60 -12.86 -19.42
CA GLY A 335 -0.84 -13.09 -19.42
C GLY A 335 -1.24 -14.49 -18.93
N ASP A 336 -0.26 -15.37 -18.66
CA ASP A 336 -0.54 -16.73 -18.22
C ASP A 336 -1.28 -16.75 -16.88
N GLY A 337 -2.29 -17.62 -16.77
CA GLY A 337 -3.09 -17.81 -15.56
C GLY A 337 -4.13 -16.71 -15.27
N LEU A 338 -4.15 -15.59 -16.02
CA LEU A 338 -5.05 -14.46 -15.74
C LEU A 338 -6.53 -14.81 -15.93
N ALA A 339 -6.87 -15.62 -16.92
CA ALA A 339 -8.25 -16.06 -17.14
C ALA A 339 -8.74 -16.88 -15.94
N GLY A 340 -7.97 -17.87 -15.50
CA GLY A 340 -8.30 -18.69 -14.32
C GLY A 340 -8.40 -17.85 -13.04
N LEU A 341 -7.55 -16.84 -12.86
CA LEU A 341 -7.66 -15.90 -11.73
C LEU A 341 -9.00 -15.15 -11.75
N LEU A 342 -9.44 -14.67 -12.91
CA LEU A 342 -10.72 -13.97 -13.05
C LEU A 342 -11.92 -14.91 -12.81
N ASP A 343 -11.84 -16.18 -13.26
CA ASP A 343 -12.89 -17.17 -13.01
C ASP A 343 -13.03 -17.48 -11.52
N VAL A 344 -11.92 -17.69 -10.82
CA VAL A 344 -11.94 -17.92 -9.37
C VAL A 344 -12.42 -16.68 -8.61
N ALA A 345 -11.99 -15.48 -9.02
CA ALA A 345 -12.47 -14.23 -8.42
C ALA A 345 -13.98 -14.05 -8.63
N ALA A 346 -14.48 -14.34 -9.84
CA ALA A 346 -15.91 -14.31 -10.15
C ALA A 346 -16.71 -15.30 -9.29
N ALA A 347 -16.20 -16.52 -9.10
CA ALA A 347 -16.82 -17.52 -8.25
C ALA A 347 -16.88 -17.08 -6.78
N ARG A 348 -15.77 -16.51 -6.26
CA ARG A 348 -15.71 -16.00 -4.86
C ARG A 348 -16.62 -14.81 -4.60
N LEU A 349 -16.96 -14.05 -5.63
CA LEU A 349 -17.83 -12.87 -5.55
C LEU A 349 -19.29 -13.18 -5.92
N ASP A 350 -19.65 -14.46 -6.06
CA ASP A 350 -20.98 -14.91 -6.50
C ASP A 350 -21.43 -14.25 -7.82
N LEU A 351 -20.45 -13.99 -8.70
CA LEU A 351 -20.67 -13.42 -10.03
C LEU A 351 -20.92 -14.50 -11.11
N VAL A 352 -20.90 -15.78 -10.74
CA VAL A 352 -21.19 -16.87 -11.65
C VAL A 352 -22.67 -16.78 -12.02
N ALA A 353 -22.91 -16.59 -13.33
CA ALA A 353 -24.27 -16.51 -13.83
C ALA A 353 -24.93 -17.90 -13.85
N ARG A 354 -26.15 -17.98 -13.36
CA ARG A 354 -27.01 -19.17 -13.44
C ARG A 354 -28.24 -18.87 -14.27
N PRO A 355 -28.71 -19.83 -15.09
CA PRO A 355 -29.97 -19.68 -15.79
C PRO A 355 -31.09 -19.66 -14.75
N VAL A 356 -31.92 -18.63 -14.82
CA VAL A 356 -33.10 -18.47 -13.96
C VAL A 356 -34.30 -18.07 -14.80
N ARG A 357 -35.47 -18.52 -14.39
CA ARG A 357 -36.74 -18.10 -14.97
C ARG A 357 -37.41 -17.13 -14.01
N LEU A 358 -37.75 -15.94 -14.49
CA LEU A 358 -38.38 -14.88 -13.70
C LEU A 358 -39.77 -14.56 -14.27
N ARG A 359 -40.66 -14.17 -13.36
CA ARG A 359 -42.05 -13.81 -13.68
C ARG A 359 -42.34 -12.38 -13.26
N PHE A 360 -42.76 -11.56 -14.20
CA PHE A 360 -43.15 -10.18 -13.98
C PHE A 360 -44.63 -9.96 -14.42
N ARG A 361 -45.27 -8.91 -13.91
CA ARG A 361 -46.51 -8.39 -14.53
C ARG A 361 -46.13 -7.54 -15.74
N VAL A 362 -46.97 -7.49 -16.76
CA VAL A 362 -46.77 -6.69 -17.98
C VAL A 362 -46.49 -5.22 -17.68
N GLY A 363 -47.06 -4.67 -16.57
CA GLY A 363 -46.86 -3.29 -16.13
C GLY A 363 -45.53 -3.02 -15.40
N ASP A 364 -44.72 -4.06 -15.06
CA ASP A 364 -43.44 -3.86 -14.34
C ASP A 364 -42.28 -3.66 -15.30
N ALA A 365 -42.35 -2.57 -16.07
CA ALA A 365 -41.30 -2.19 -16.99
C ALA A 365 -39.92 -1.95 -16.31
N ARG A 366 -39.92 -1.52 -15.02
CA ARG A 366 -38.70 -1.30 -14.26
C ARG A 366 -38.01 -2.60 -13.86
N GLY A 367 -38.75 -3.58 -13.36
CA GLY A 367 -38.24 -4.91 -13.03
C GLY A 367 -37.68 -5.60 -14.26
N ILE A 368 -38.42 -5.58 -15.35
CA ILE A 368 -37.99 -6.14 -16.65
C ILE A 368 -36.71 -5.47 -17.15
N ALA A 369 -36.66 -4.14 -17.20
CA ALA A 369 -35.46 -3.41 -17.62
C ALA A 369 -34.24 -3.70 -16.72
N ALA A 370 -34.45 -3.90 -15.42
CA ALA A 370 -33.40 -4.25 -14.48
C ALA A 370 -32.80 -5.63 -14.78
N VAL A 371 -33.58 -6.61 -15.22
CA VAL A 371 -33.06 -7.93 -15.65
C VAL A 371 -32.14 -7.77 -16.86
N TYR A 372 -32.56 -7.01 -17.88
CA TYR A 372 -31.74 -6.73 -19.05
C TYR A 372 -30.42 -6.01 -18.71
N ALA A 373 -30.42 -5.18 -17.68
CA ALA A 373 -29.21 -4.49 -17.20
C ALA A 373 -28.31 -5.36 -16.32
N SER A 374 -28.86 -6.44 -15.72
CA SER A 374 -28.16 -7.26 -14.72
C SER A 374 -27.55 -8.55 -15.26
N GLY A 375 -27.96 -8.98 -16.46
CA GLY A 375 -27.47 -10.25 -17.05
C GLY A 375 -27.83 -10.42 -18.50
N ARG A 376 -27.68 -11.65 -19.00
CA ARG A 376 -27.99 -12.03 -20.37
C ARG A 376 -29.37 -12.63 -20.43
N VAL A 377 -30.34 -11.97 -21.11
CA VAL A 377 -31.66 -12.53 -21.38
C VAL A 377 -31.56 -13.56 -22.48
N LEU A 378 -32.05 -14.77 -22.20
CA LEU A 378 -32.09 -15.92 -23.13
C LEU A 378 -33.41 -16.01 -23.86
N SER A 379 -34.53 -15.78 -23.12
CA SER A 379 -35.87 -15.74 -23.70
C SER A 379 -36.75 -14.69 -23.01
N HIS A 380 -37.72 -14.15 -23.74
CA HIS A 380 -38.72 -13.21 -23.26
C HIS A 380 -40.08 -13.60 -23.89
N GLN A 381 -41.01 -14.03 -23.06
CA GLN A 381 -42.33 -14.48 -23.49
C GLN A 381 -43.42 -13.76 -22.72
N VAL A 382 -44.48 -13.37 -23.39
CA VAL A 382 -45.64 -12.73 -22.78
C VAL A 382 -46.83 -13.68 -22.83
N GLU A 383 -47.37 -14.03 -21.66
CA GLU A 383 -48.52 -14.93 -21.53
C GLU A 383 -49.60 -14.21 -20.72
N GLY A 384 -50.60 -13.66 -21.40
CA GLY A 384 -51.63 -12.84 -20.75
C GLY A 384 -51.05 -11.62 -20.04
N ASP A 385 -51.33 -11.49 -18.75
CA ASP A 385 -50.81 -10.39 -17.91
C ASP A 385 -49.39 -10.62 -17.32
N LEU A 386 -48.76 -11.74 -17.72
CA LEU A 386 -47.47 -12.14 -17.21
C LEU A 386 -46.40 -12.09 -18.29
N VAL A 387 -45.19 -11.65 -17.88
CA VAL A 387 -44.00 -11.68 -18.67
C VAL A 387 -43.02 -12.71 -18.05
N TRP A 388 -42.62 -13.69 -18.82
CA TRP A 388 -41.62 -14.67 -18.45
C TRP A 388 -40.29 -14.30 -19.08
N ILE A 389 -39.27 -14.23 -18.26
CA ILE A 389 -37.90 -13.94 -18.73
C ILE A 389 -36.98 -15.07 -18.25
N GLU A 390 -36.37 -15.77 -19.19
CA GLU A 390 -35.24 -16.63 -18.88
C GLU A 390 -33.94 -15.80 -19.05
N ALA A 391 -33.14 -15.77 -18.03
CA ALA A 391 -31.91 -14.97 -18.05
C ALA A 391 -30.79 -15.69 -17.29
N GLU A 392 -29.57 -15.51 -17.74
CA GLU A 392 -28.36 -15.84 -16.95
C GLU A 392 -28.06 -14.65 -16.04
N LEU A 393 -28.30 -14.83 -14.74
CA LEU A 393 -28.05 -13.79 -13.75
C LEU A 393 -26.98 -14.23 -12.73
N PRO A 394 -26.11 -13.31 -12.29
CA PRO A 394 -25.18 -13.57 -11.18
C PRO A 394 -25.95 -13.93 -9.91
N GLU A 395 -25.46 -14.91 -9.15
CA GLU A 395 -26.10 -15.40 -7.92
C GLU A 395 -26.36 -14.25 -6.92
N ARG A 396 -25.41 -13.33 -6.80
CA ARG A 396 -25.52 -12.10 -5.99
C ARG A 396 -26.73 -11.23 -6.37
N THR A 397 -27.21 -11.27 -7.60
CA THR A 397 -28.34 -10.45 -8.05
C THR A 397 -29.68 -11.17 -7.86
N LEU A 398 -29.68 -12.48 -7.64
CA LEU A 398 -30.89 -13.29 -7.49
C LEU A 398 -31.71 -12.87 -6.27
N GLU A 399 -31.07 -12.42 -5.19
CA GLU A 399 -31.79 -11.92 -4.01
C GLU A 399 -32.76 -10.77 -4.34
N ARG A 400 -32.38 -9.91 -5.31
CA ARG A 400 -33.21 -8.80 -5.78
C ARG A 400 -34.49 -9.29 -6.49
N TYR A 401 -34.47 -10.49 -7.03
CA TYR A 401 -35.53 -11.07 -7.82
C TYR A 401 -36.25 -12.22 -7.12
N ARG A 402 -36.05 -12.42 -5.81
CA ARG A 402 -36.69 -13.50 -5.03
C ARG A 402 -38.20 -13.56 -5.21
N GLU A 403 -38.87 -12.41 -5.23
CA GLU A 403 -40.35 -12.31 -5.40
C GLU A 403 -40.79 -12.60 -6.84
N HIS A 404 -39.87 -12.63 -7.78
CA HIS A 404 -40.13 -12.88 -9.20
C HIS A 404 -39.73 -14.31 -9.64
N LEU A 405 -39.16 -15.10 -8.73
CA LEU A 405 -38.94 -16.53 -8.97
C LEU A 405 -40.27 -17.27 -9.01
N PRO A 406 -40.44 -18.28 -9.87
CA PRO A 406 -41.64 -19.03 -10.03
C PRO A 406 -42.06 -19.82 -8.79
#